data_8302a72911124dffef0716741a710412
#
_entry.id   8302a72911124dffef0716741a710412
#
_cell.length_a   1.000
_cell.length_b   1.000
_cell.length_c   1.000
_cell.angle_alpha   90.00
_cell.angle_beta   90.00
_cell.angle_gamma   90.00
#
_symmetry.space_group_name_H-M   'P 1'
#
loop_
_entity.id
_entity.type
_entity.pdbx_description
1 polymer ?
#
loop_
_entity_poly.entity_id
_entity_poly.type
_entity_poly.pdbx_seq_one_letter_code
_entity_poly.pdbx_strand_id
1 'polypeptide(L)'
;MHVDIRQRDETFVPRVVAVTIGSVVDFPNDDPIYHNVFSLSRVRSFNLGRYPRGHSRQVTFDKPGVVKVYCDIHSHMSATVMVFNHPWFAVPAEDGRFELPAVPAGDREITAWHERLGDTTQRVRVEIGRTATADFVLPVPQQ
;
A
#
# COMPACT_ATOMS: atom_id res chain seq x y z
N MET A 1 12.88 -2.47 -0.99
CA MET A 1 11.97 -3.23 -1.88
C MET A 1 11.83 -2.50 -3.21
N HIS A 2 11.51 -3.22 -4.24
CA HIS A 2 11.23 -2.67 -5.56
C HIS A 2 9.94 -3.32 -6.05
N VAL A 3 8.88 -2.54 -6.19
CA VAL A 3 7.54 -3.03 -6.53
C VAL A 3 6.94 -2.22 -7.66
N ASP A 4 5.92 -2.77 -8.33
CA ASP A 4 5.19 -2.11 -9.40
C ASP A 4 3.77 -1.76 -8.95
N ILE A 5 3.32 -0.59 -9.34
CA ILE A 5 1.89 -0.24 -9.41
C ILE A 5 1.59 0.04 -10.87
N ARG A 6 0.91 -0.87 -11.52
CA ARG A 6 0.60 -0.78 -12.96
C ARG A 6 -0.67 0.02 -13.19
N GLN A 7 -0.71 0.70 -14.32
CA GLN A 7 -1.90 1.39 -14.80
C GLN A 7 -2.54 0.52 -15.88
N ARG A 8 -3.67 -0.07 -15.56
CA ARG A 8 -4.38 -1.01 -16.43
C ARG A 8 -5.89 -0.84 -16.29
N ASP A 9 -6.60 -0.81 -17.41
CA ASP A 9 -8.07 -0.63 -17.44
C ASP A 9 -8.52 0.61 -16.65
N GLU A 10 -7.77 1.72 -16.77
CA GLU A 10 -8.02 2.97 -16.06
C GLU A 10 -8.05 2.79 -14.53
N THR A 11 -7.21 1.90 -14.02
CA THR A 11 -7.04 1.67 -12.59
C THR A 11 -5.56 1.52 -12.25
N PHE A 12 -5.21 1.70 -10.98
CA PHE A 12 -3.91 1.31 -10.45
C PHE A 12 -4.01 -0.11 -9.89
N VAL A 13 -3.07 -0.98 -10.28
CA VAL A 13 -3.05 -2.39 -9.88
C VAL A 13 -1.65 -2.76 -9.34
N PRO A 14 -1.55 -3.18 -8.10
CA PRO A 14 -2.56 -3.22 -7.04
C PRO A 14 -2.90 -1.81 -6.55
N ARG A 15 -4.04 -1.65 -5.91
CA ARG A 15 -4.47 -0.35 -5.36
C ARG A 15 -3.75 0.03 -4.07
N VAL A 16 -3.24 -0.94 -3.34
CA VAL A 16 -2.53 -0.74 -2.09
C VAL A 16 -1.26 -1.56 -2.11
N VAL A 17 -0.13 -0.91 -1.86
CA VAL A 17 1.14 -1.58 -1.62
C VAL A 17 1.72 -1.13 -0.29
N ALA A 18 2.44 -2.03 0.35
CA ALA A 18 3.15 -1.77 1.59
C ALA A 18 4.65 -2.01 1.36
N VAL A 19 5.45 -1.02 1.69
CA VAL A 19 6.89 -1.04 1.44
C VAL A 19 7.65 -0.48 2.65
N THR A 20 8.93 -0.81 2.73
CA THR A 20 9.83 -0.18 3.71
C THR A 20 10.41 1.12 3.17
N ILE A 21 10.89 1.99 4.06
CA ILE A 21 11.60 3.21 3.67
C ILE A 21 12.77 2.86 2.77
N GLY A 22 13.06 3.71 1.79
CA GLY A 22 14.07 3.48 0.77
C GLY A 22 13.61 2.64 -0.41
N SER A 23 12.39 2.14 -0.40
CA SER A 23 11.83 1.35 -1.50
C SER A 23 11.54 2.20 -2.72
N VAL A 24 11.64 1.55 -3.89
CA VAL A 24 11.32 2.13 -5.19
C VAL A 24 10.03 1.52 -5.71
N VAL A 25 9.12 2.37 -6.17
CA VAL A 25 7.89 1.94 -6.85
C VAL A 25 7.95 2.40 -8.29
N ASP A 26 7.81 1.47 -9.22
CA ASP A 26 7.62 1.74 -10.65
C ASP A 26 6.14 1.86 -10.96
N PHE A 27 5.81 2.76 -11.86
CA PHE A 27 4.44 2.99 -12.32
C PHE A 27 4.33 2.74 -13.83
N PRO A 28 4.35 1.48 -14.28
CA PRO A 28 4.22 1.18 -15.70
C PRO A 28 2.82 1.52 -16.22
N ASN A 29 2.76 2.10 -17.42
CA ASN A 29 1.51 2.32 -18.12
C ASN A 29 1.25 1.19 -19.12
N ASP A 30 0.31 0.32 -18.80
CA ASP A 30 -0.12 -0.80 -19.66
C ASP A 30 -1.36 -0.46 -20.48
N ASP A 31 -1.91 0.75 -20.31
CA ASP A 31 -3.12 1.21 -21.01
C ASP A 31 -2.78 1.84 -22.37
N PRO A 32 -3.69 1.75 -23.35
CA PRO A 32 -3.49 2.37 -24.64
C PRO A 32 -3.60 3.91 -24.64
N ILE A 33 -3.93 4.50 -23.50
CA ILE A 33 -4.11 5.94 -23.32
C ILE A 33 -3.04 6.51 -22.40
N TYR A 34 -2.81 7.82 -22.48
CA TYR A 34 -1.90 8.50 -21.58
C TYR A 34 -2.48 8.57 -20.17
N HIS A 35 -1.62 8.37 -19.20
CA HIS A 35 -1.89 8.62 -17.80
C HIS A 35 -0.78 9.47 -17.21
N ASN A 36 -1.11 10.24 -16.18
CA ASN A 36 -0.11 10.80 -15.30
C ASN A 36 -0.24 10.20 -13.90
N VAL A 37 0.83 10.28 -13.15
CA VAL A 37 0.90 9.77 -11.78
C VAL A 37 1.42 10.88 -10.89
N PHE A 38 0.67 11.22 -9.84
CA PHE A 38 1.08 12.27 -8.93
C PHE A 38 0.61 12.02 -7.50
N SER A 39 1.25 12.68 -6.56
CA SER A 39 0.86 12.69 -5.15
C SER A 39 1.03 14.09 -4.58
N LEU A 40 0.08 14.48 -3.74
CA LEU A 40 0.13 15.71 -2.94
C LEU A 40 0.37 15.41 -1.46
N SER A 41 0.60 14.17 -1.10
CA SER A 41 0.83 13.76 0.29
C SER A 41 2.12 14.37 0.82
N ARG A 42 2.09 14.87 2.06
CA ARG A 42 3.27 15.48 2.69
C ARG A 42 4.44 14.52 2.84
N VAL A 43 4.15 13.23 3.02
CA VAL A 43 5.16 12.18 3.16
C VAL A 43 6.00 12.08 1.89
N ARG A 44 5.36 12.15 0.73
CA ARG A 44 6.04 12.12 -0.56
C ARG A 44 5.16 12.77 -1.63
N SER A 45 5.47 14.00 -1.95
CA SER A 45 4.84 14.74 -3.04
C SER A 45 5.64 14.52 -4.32
N PHE A 46 4.97 14.25 -5.43
CA PHE A 46 5.61 14.09 -6.72
C PHE A 46 4.61 14.23 -7.86
N ASN A 47 5.14 14.49 -9.06
CA ASN A 47 4.36 14.48 -10.30
C ASN A 47 5.26 13.90 -11.40
N LEU A 48 4.90 12.73 -11.90
CA LEU A 48 5.66 12.04 -12.94
C LEU A 48 5.33 12.53 -14.34
N GLY A 49 4.33 13.43 -14.49
CA GLY A 49 3.86 13.86 -15.79
C GLY A 49 3.07 12.78 -16.52
N ARG A 50 2.70 13.07 -17.75
CA ARG A 50 1.94 12.15 -18.62
C ARG A 50 2.89 11.32 -19.45
N TYR A 51 2.60 10.03 -19.57
CA TYR A 51 3.38 9.14 -20.42
C TYR A 51 2.50 8.05 -21.04
N PRO A 52 2.89 7.56 -22.25
CA PRO A 52 2.07 6.63 -23.00
C PRO A 52 2.33 5.18 -22.59
N ARG A 53 1.54 4.29 -23.18
CA ARG A 53 1.70 2.85 -23.05
C ARG A 53 3.14 2.39 -23.28
N GLY A 54 3.59 1.46 -22.46
CA GLY A 54 4.93 0.88 -22.55
C GLY A 54 6.02 1.67 -21.84
N HIS A 55 5.71 2.86 -21.32
CA HIS A 55 6.62 3.66 -20.52
C HIS A 55 6.38 3.43 -19.04
N SER A 56 7.42 3.59 -18.25
CA SER A 56 7.35 3.51 -16.79
C SER A 56 8.22 4.59 -16.17
N ARG A 57 7.78 5.13 -15.05
CA ARG A 57 8.54 6.07 -14.24
C ARG A 57 8.50 5.63 -12.80
N GLN A 58 9.50 5.98 -12.03
CA GLN A 58 9.67 5.46 -10.67
C GLN A 58 9.78 6.56 -9.63
N VAL A 59 9.42 6.22 -8.40
CA VAL A 59 9.54 7.10 -7.22
C VAL A 59 10.19 6.31 -6.10
N THR A 60 11.12 6.95 -5.39
CA THR A 60 11.71 6.42 -4.16
C THR A 60 10.97 7.00 -2.95
N PHE A 61 10.66 6.15 -1.99
CA PHE A 61 9.93 6.54 -0.79
C PHE A 61 10.84 6.48 0.44
N ASP A 62 11.27 7.64 0.93
CA ASP A 62 12.31 7.75 1.98
C ASP A 62 11.76 7.97 3.38
N LYS A 63 10.47 8.27 3.51
CA LYS A 63 9.84 8.61 4.79
C LYS A 63 8.65 7.70 5.06
N PRO A 64 8.44 7.28 6.32
CA PRO A 64 7.28 6.47 6.66
C PRO A 64 5.98 7.30 6.61
N GLY A 65 4.89 6.64 6.30
CA GLY A 65 3.56 7.24 6.27
C GLY A 65 2.72 6.77 5.10
N VAL A 66 1.59 7.40 4.92
CA VAL A 66 0.60 7.08 3.89
C VAL A 66 0.78 8.04 2.71
N VAL A 67 0.97 7.49 1.53
CA VAL A 67 1.08 8.27 0.29
C VAL A 67 -0.10 7.93 -0.61
N LYS A 68 -0.91 8.93 -0.94
CA LYS A 68 -2.03 8.78 -1.88
C LYS A 68 -1.56 9.15 -3.27
N VAL A 69 -1.87 8.30 -4.24
CA VAL A 69 -1.46 8.42 -5.64
C VAL A 69 -2.69 8.56 -6.52
N TYR A 70 -2.64 9.49 -7.46
CA TYR A 70 -3.76 9.85 -8.33
C TYR A 70 -3.33 10.01 -9.79
N CYS A 71 -4.32 9.97 -10.68
CA CYS A 71 -4.23 10.43 -12.06
C CYS A 71 -5.15 11.65 -12.23
N ASP A 72 -4.68 12.72 -12.86
CA ASP A 72 -5.50 13.94 -13.04
C ASP A 72 -6.50 13.83 -14.19
N ILE A 73 -6.23 12.95 -15.16
CA ILE A 73 -7.09 12.73 -16.34
C ILE A 73 -8.29 11.86 -15.97
N HIS A 74 -8.07 10.86 -15.14
CA HIS A 74 -9.09 9.89 -14.71
C HIS A 74 -9.21 9.96 -13.19
N SER A 75 -10.11 10.80 -12.72
CA SER A 75 -10.22 11.15 -11.29
C SER A 75 -10.57 9.95 -10.37
N HIS A 76 -11.11 8.87 -10.95
CA HIS A 76 -11.39 7.64 -10.20
C HIS A 76 -10.16 6.76 -9.96
N MET A 77 -9.05 7.03 -10.66
CA MET A 77 -7.80 6.28 -10.47
C MET A 77 -7.09 6.75 -9.21
N SER A 78 -6.99 5.89 -8.24
CA SER A 78 -6.25 6.14 -7.01
C SER A 78 -5.57 4.89 -6.49
N ALA A 79 -4.46 5.09 -5.78
CA ALA A 79 -3.72 4.04 -5.12
C ALA A 79 -3.14 4.58 -3.81
N THR A 80 -2.70 3.68 -2.96
CA THR A 80 -2.06 4.01 -1.70
C THR A 80 -0.74 3.27 -1.57
N VAL A 81 0.31 3.99 -1.22
CA VAL A 81 1.59 3.42 -0.83
C VAL A 81 1.73 3.63 0.67
N MET A 82 1.77 2.54 1.42
CA MET A 82 2.05 2.56 2.85
C MET A 82 3.53 2.34 3.05
N VAL A 83 4.22 3.32 3.62
CA VAL A 83 5.67 3.25 3.83
C VAL A 83 5.94 3.05 5.31
N PHE A 84 6.66 1.98 5.63
CA PHE A 84 6.98 1.59 7.01
C PHE A 84 8.47 1.68 7.28
N ASN A 85 8.82 2.00 8.53
CA ASN A 85 10.19 1.97 9.01
C ASN A 85 10.55 0.67 9.74
N HIS A 86 9.78 -0.39 9.50
CA HIS A 86 9.97 -1.73 10.06
C HIS A 86 9.44 -2.79 9.07
N PRO A 87 9.82 -4.07 9.23
CA PRO A 87 9.43 -5.12 8.28
C PRO A 87 8.10 -5.84 8.63
N TRP A 88 7.46 -5.51 9.76
CA TRP A 88 6.33 -6.27 10.27
C TRP A 88 5.00 -5.75 9.71
N PHE A 89 4.79 -5.99 8.45
CA PHE A 89 3.55 -5.67 7.75
C PHE A 89 3.28 -6.69 6.65
N ALA A 90 2.03 -6.79 6.24
CA ALA A 90 1.62 -7.61 5.09
C ALA A 90 0.34 -7.02 4.48
N VAL A 91 0.17 -7.24 3.19
CA VAL A 91 -1.11 -7.02 2.52
C VAL A 91 -1.82 -8.36 2.47
N PRO A 92 -3.02 -8.50 3.03
CA PRO A 92 -3.75 -9.76 3.01
C PRO A 92 -4.03 -10.24 1.59
N ALA A 93 -4.10 -11.57 1.43
CA ALA A 93 -4.55 -12.19 0.20
C ALA A 93 -6.06 -11.95 -0.02
N GLU A 94 -6.58 -12.33 -1.18
CA GLU A 94 -8.01 -12.15 -1.51
C GLU A 94 -8.95 -12.84 -0.51
N ASP A 95 -8.51 -13.96 0.08
CA ASP A 95 -9.27 -14.67 1.11
C ASP A 95 -9.15 -14.02 2.50
N GLY A 96 -8.41 -12.93 2.62
CA GLY A 96 -8.21 -12.20 3.86
C GLY A 96 -7.06 -12.71 4.74
N ARG A 97 -6.37 -13.77 4.34
CA ARG A 97 -5.28 -14.32 5.14
C ARG A 97 -4.02 -13.50 5.04
N PHE A 98 -3.32 -13.39 6.15
CA PHE A 98 -2.03 -12.70 6.23
C PHE A 98 -1.11 -13.43 7.21
N GLU A 99 0.19 -13.17 7.07
CA GLU A 99 1.21 -13.68 7.95
C GLU A 99 2.30 -12.64 8.16
N LEU A 100 2.71 -12.47 9.42
CA LEU A 100 3.80 -11.57 9.80
C LEU A 100 4.90 -12.41 10.44
N PRO A 101 5.92 -12.83 9.66
CA PRO A 101 6.97 -13.70 10.19
C PRO A 101 7.94 -12.93 11.09
N ALA A 102 8.50 -13.64 12.06
CA ALA A 102 9.58 -13.16 12.92
C ALA A 102 9.25 -11.89 13.71
N VAL A 103 8.01 -11.72 14.13
CA VAL A 103 7.64 -10.63 15.04
C VAL A 103 8.30 -10.88 16.40
N PRO A 104 9.01 -9.90 16.97
CA PRO A 104 9.66 -10.07 18.26
C PRO A 104 8.68 -10.43 19.37
N ALA A 105 9.13 -11.32 20.29
CA ALA A 105 8.33 -11.74 21.42
C ALA A 105 7.95 -10.55 22.32
N GLY A 106 6.81 -10.66 22.98
CA GLY A 106 6.28 -9.66 23.90
C GLY A 106 4.83 -9.32 23.59
N ASP A 107 4.32 -8.33 24.31
CA ASP A 107 3.02 -7.76 24.03
C ASP A 107 3.13 -6.84 22.84
N ARG A 108 2.34 -7.07 21.81
CA ARG A 108 2.40 -6.31 20.57
C ARG A 108 1.02 -5.76 20.21
N GLU A 109 1.02 -4.64 19.55
CA GLU A 109 -0.17 -4.10 18.93
C GLU A 109 -0.11 -4.39 17.43
N ILE A 110 -1.21 -4.96 16.91
CA ILE A 110 -1.36 -5.19 15.49
C ILE A 110 -2.53 -4.36 14.98
N THR A 111 -2.32 -3.63 13.90
CA THR A 111 -3.33 -2.74 13.32
C THR A 111 -3.69 -3.22 11.92
N ALA A 112 -4.98 -3.41 11.68
CA ALA A 112 -5.53 -3.59 10.34
C ALA A 112 -5.97 -2.22 9.82
N TRP A 113 -5.46 -1.85 8.66
CA TRP A 113 -5.78 -0.58 8.02
C TRP A 113 -6.52 -0.83 6.70
N HIS A 114 -7.54 -0.02 6.45
CA HIS A 114 -8.28 -0.03 5.20
C HIS A 114 -8.56 1.40 4.75
N GLU A 115 -8.41 1.65 3.45
CA GLU A 115 -8.52 3.01 2.91
C GLU A 115 -9.88 3.67 3.13
N ARG A 116 -10.93 2.88 3.32
CA ARG A 116 -12.32 3.36 3.54
C ARG A 116 -12.84 3.09 4.94
N LEU A 117 -12.42 1.97 5.54
CA LEU A 117 -12.99 1.48 6.79
C LEU A 117 -12.19 1.92 8.02
N GLY A 118 -11.05 2.57 7.80
CA GLY A 118 -10.20 3.05 8.87
C GLY A 118 -9.35 1.96 9.51
N ASP A 119 -8.89 2.22 10.71
CA ASP A 119 -7.95 1.37 11.44
C ASP A 119 -8.64 0.61 12.56
N THR A 120 -8.23 -0.62 12.78
CA THR A 120 -8.61 -1.42 13.94
C THR A 120 -7.37 -2.02 14.56
N THR A 121 -7.15 -1.81 15.85
CA THR A 121 -5.96 -2.29 16.57
C THR A 121 -6.35 -3.32 17.62
N GLN A 122 -5.57 -4.39 17.72
CA GLN A 122 -5.67 -5.42 18.75
C GLN A 122 -4.34 -5.62 19.43
N ARG A 123 -4.38 -6.07 20.67
CA ARG A 123 -3.18 -6.54 21.37
C ARG A 123 -3.04 -8.03 21.21
N VAL A 124 -1.81 -8.48 20.93
CA VAL A 124 -1.46 -9.89 20.83
C VAL A 124 -0.21 -10.16 21.64
N ARG A 125 -0.15 -11.34 22.27
CA ARG A 125 1.05 -11.81 22.94
C ARG A 125 1.82 -12.71 21.99
N VAL A 126 3.04 -12.31 21.65
CA VAL A 126 3.94 -13.08 20.80
C VAL A 126 4.94 -13.81 21.69
N GLU A 127 5.01 -15.13 21.56
CA GLU A 127 5.93 -15.98 22.31
C GLU A 127 6.91 -16.66 21.36
N ILE A 128 8.14 -16.85 21.83
CA ILE A 128 9.20 -17.51 21.05
C ILE A 128 8.76 -18.92 20.67
N GLY A 129 8.92 -19.26 19.37
CA GLY A 129 8.61 -20.57 18.83
C GLY A 129 7.13 -20.89 18.68
N ARG A 130 6.26 -19.90 18.87
CA ARG A 130 4.81 -20.06 18.72
C ARG A 130 4.23 -19.07 17.73
N THR A 131 3.09 -19.45 17.14
CA THR A 131 2.31 -18.55 16.27
C THR A 131 1.13 -18.00 17.06
N ALA A 132 1.03 -16.69 17.15
CA ALA A 132 -0.17 -16.01 17.64
C ALA A 132 -1.12 -15.77 16.49
N THR A 133 -2.43 -15.80 16.77
CA THR A 133 -3.48 -15.53 15.77
C THR A 133 -4.21 -14.26 16.11
N ALA A 134 -4.48 -13.45 15.08
CA ALA A 134 -5.29 -12.24 15.21
C ALA A 134 -6.27 -12.17 14.04
N ASP A 135 -7.55 -12.10 14.36
CA ASP A 135 -8.61 -11.96 13.37
C ASP A 135 -9.23 -10.58 13.48
N PHE A 136 -9.46 -9.96 12.33
CA PHE A 136 -10.06 -8.63 12.25
C PHE A 136 -11.37 -8.71 11.48
N VAL A 137 -12.37 -8.00 11.99
CA VAL A 137 -13.63 -7.77 11.29
C VAL A 137 -13.74 -6.27 11.07
N LEU A 138 -13.69 -5.84 9.82
CA LEU A 138 -13.83 -4.44 9.46
C LEU A 138 -15.30 -4.19 9.08
N PRO A 139 -15.98 -3.26 9.78
CA PRO A 139 -17.40 -3.02 9.49
C PRO A 139 -17.56 -2.37 8.11
N VAL A 140 -18.42 -2.97 7.28
CA VAL A 140 -18.80 -2.36 6.01
C VAL A 140 -19.81 -1.26 6.30
N PRO A 141 -19.61 -0.02 5.83
CA PRO A 141 -20.59 1.05 6.03
C PRO A 141 -21.93 0.67 5.43
N GLN A 142 -23.01 0.89 6.17
CA GLN A 142 -24.36 0.74 5.64
C GLN A 142 -24.65 1.90 4.68
N GLN A 143 -25.24 1.55 3.53
CA GLN A 143 -25.67 2.52 2.54
C GLN A 143 -27.01 3.17 2.96
#